data_41ccedfad3633358fc7ac1825e24b954
#
_entry.id   41ccedfad3633358fc7ac1825e24b954
#
_cell.length_a   1.000
_cell.length_b   1.000
_cell.length_c   1.000
_cell.angle_alpha   90.00
_cell.angle_beta   90.00
_cell.angle_gamma   90.00
#
_symmetry.space_group_name_H-M   'P 1'
#
loop_
_entity.id
_entity.type
_entity.pdbx_description
1 polymer ?
#
loop_
_entity_poly.entity_id
_entity_poly.type
_entity_poly.pdbx_seq_one_letter_code
_entity_poly.pdbx_strand_id
1 'polypeptide(L)'
;DLPTGEMEIGVGIHGERGVDRAPVAPAAEIVAALLARILPAAQVRSGDEVIVVVNGLGATHSLELNLLFGEVAAQLAAAGIAVGRSLVGSFVTALDMAGASITVVRADPEMFELWDAPTSAPGWPAVTGPPVGRLIDGTIVEPTDRADRGGENRWLSAFVERVRASVGMLTDLDRRAGDGDFGTNMAAALRHYELPLRGTDADVLLALSTSYFVRAGGTSGAVFGTFFRALYGGLGSEPWSTERVAHAVRHGLDRIQALGGARVGDKTVVDAVSPAADALDAAVRQGIPLALALRSAADAAAAGVQATRDAIAARGRASYVGEAARGVEDPGALVMSWFFEAAAGR
;
A
#
# COMPACT_ATOMS: atom_id res chain seq x y z
N ASP A 1 -8.02 -35.06 -1.09
CA ASP A 1 -8.05 -33.75 -0.42
C ASP A 1 -6.99 -33.73 0.67
N LEU A 2 -6.25 -32.62 0.75
CA LEU A 2 -5.29 -32.37 1.83
C LEU A 2 -6.02 -31.85 3.06
N PRO A 3 -5.61 -32.21 4.28
CA PRO A 3 -6.08 -31.57 5.49
C PRO A 3 -5.80 -30.05 5.47
N THR A 4 -6.67 -29.27 6.14
CA THR A 4 -6.48 -27.82 6.26
C THR A 4 -5.15 -27.52 6.95
N GLY A 5 -4.33 -26.64 6.33
CA GLY A 5 -3.02 -26.25 6.86
C GLY A 5 -1.88 -27.18 6.47
N GLU A 6 -2.09 -28.19 5.64
CA GLU A 6 -1.05 -29.04 5.09
C GLU A 6 -0.78 -28.73 3.60
N MET A 7 0.44 -29.00 3.15
CA MET A 7 0.86 -28.99 1.77
C MET A 7 1.56 -30.31 1.39
N GLU A 8 1.48 -30.67 0.12
CA GLU A 8 2.18 -31.82 -0.45
C GLU A 8 3.28 -31.33 -1.38
N ILE A 9 4.49 -31.84 -1.22
CA ILE A 9 5.69 -31.43 -1.95
C ILE A 9 6.04 -32.52 -2.98
N GLY A 10 6.38 -32.09 -4.20
CA GLY A 10 6.84 -32.98 -5.26
C GLY A 10 5.73 -33.80 -5.91
N VAL A 11 4.52 -33.25 -5.98
CA VAL A 11 3.38 -33.83 -6.70
C VAL A 11 3.71 -33.85 -8.19
N GLY A 12 3.45 -34.98 -8.86
CA GLY A 12 3.59 -35.10 -10.30
C GLY A 12 2.40 -34.49 -11.06
N ILE A 13 2.66 -34.02 -12.30
CA ILE A 13 1.62 -33.39 -13.14
C ILE A 13 0.57 -34.37 -13.66
N HIS A 14 0.82 -35.67 -13.57
CA HIS A 14 -0.13 -36.71 -13.96
C HIS A 14 -0.84 -37.33 -12.74
N GLY A 15 -0.75 -36.73 -11.57
CA GLY A 15 -1.41 -37.16 -10.33
C GLY A 15 -0.56 -38.13 -9.50
N GLU A 16 0.75 -38.22 -9.76
CA GLU A 16 1.67 -38.95 -8.91
C GLU A 16 1.73 -38.27 -7.53
N ARG A 17 1.74 -39.10 -6.49
CA ARG A 17 1.80 -38.63 -5.11
C ARG A 17 3.07 -37.84 -4.87
N GLY A 18 2.97 -36.80 -4.05
CA GLY A 18 4.09 -36.04 -3.56
C GLY A 18 5.08 -36.93 -2.76
N VAL A 19 6.29 -36.49 -2.73
CA VAL A 19 7.38 -37.18 -2.01
C VAL A 19 7.36 -36.87 -0.53
N ASP A 20 6.63 -35.81 -0.12
CA ASP A 20 6.58 -35.36 1.28
C ASP A 20 5.29 -34.59 1.60
N ARG A 21 4.92 -34.54 2.87
CA ARG A 21 3.85 -33.69 3.38
C ARG A 21 4.37 -32.84 4.53
N ALA A 22 3.99 -31.57 4.56
CA ALA A 22 4.42 -30.63 5.57
C ALA A 22 3.28 -29.63 5.90
N PRO A 23 3.31 -28.98 7.05
CA PRO A 23 2.47 -27.82 7.31
C PRO A 23 2.73 -26.71 6.28
N VAL A 24 1.70 -25.90 5.99
CA VAL A 24 1.88 -24.68 5.18
C VAL A 24 2.90 -23.78 5.88
N ALA A 25 3.86 -23.28 5.12
CA ALA A 25 4.98 -22.50 5.62
C ALA A 25 5.13 -21.18 4.84
N PRO A 26 5.90 -20.20 5.34
CA PRO A 26 6.27 -19.01 4.60
C PRO A 26 6.94 -19.32 3.25
N ALA A 27 6.76 -18.46 2.25
CA ALA A 27 7.30 -18.66 0.90
C ALA A 27 8.81 -18.94 0.90
N ALA A 28 9.58 -18.23 1.73
CA ALA A 28 11.02 -18.43 1.86
C ALA A 28 11.39 -19.86 2.26
N GLU A 29 10.65 -20.46 3.20
CA GLU A 29 10.89 -21.84 3.69
C GLU A 29 10.48 -22.87 2.64
N ILE A 30 9.34 -22.64 1.95
CA ILE A 30 8.89 -23.51 0.85
C ILE A 30 9.91 -23.52 -0.27
N VAL A 31 10.38 -22.35 -0.69
CA VAL A 31 11.40 -22.21 -1.73
C VAL A 31 12.71 -22.88 -1.31
N ALA A 32 13.16 -22.68 -0.07
CA ALA A 32 14.37 -23.32 0.43
C ALA A 32 14.27 -24.86 0.38
N ALA A 33 13.13 -25.43 0.80
CA ALA A 33 12.90 -26.87 0.75
C ALA A 33 12.90 -27.43 -0.68
N LEU A 34 12.35 -26.68 -1.65
CA LEU A 34 12.33 -27.06 -3.05
C LEU A 34 13.73 -26.95 -3.68
N LEU A 35 14.43 -25.82 -3.51
CA LEU A 35 15.75 -25.59 -4.07
C LEU A 35 16.80 -26.59 -3.52
N ALA A 36 16.70 -26.98 -2.24
CA ALA A 36 17.56 -27.97 -1.65
C ALA A 36 17.52 -29.34 -2.37
N ARG A 37 16.40 -29.64 -3.05
CA ARG A 37 16.24 -30.85 -3.86
C ARG A 37 16.55 -30.62 -5.34
N ILE A 38 16.14 -29.46 -5.87
CA ILE A 38 16.26 -29.14 -7.30
C ILE A 38 17.72 -28.91 -7.69
N LEU A 39 18.47 -28.10 -6.94
CA LEU A 39 19.83 -27.71 -7.33
C LEU A 39 20.80 -28.90 -7.46
N PRO A 40 20.85 -29.83 -6.51
CA PRO A 40 21.67 -31.02 -6.66
C PRO A 40 21.23 -31.91 -7.83
N ALA A 41 19.94 -32.10 -8.03
CA ALA A 41 19.38 -32.91 -9.11
C ALA A 41 19.71 -32.31 -10.49
N ALA A 42 19.61 -30.97 -10.62
CA ALA A 42 19.96 -30.24 -11.83
C ALA A 42 21.47 -30.00 -11.99
N GLN A 43 22.29 -30.44 -11.01
CA GLN A 43 23.75 -30.22 -10.97
C GLN A 43 24.16 -28.74 -11.08
N VAL A 44 23.32 -27.84 -10.54
CA VAL A 44 23.57 -26.39 -10.53
C VAL A 44 24.49 -26.03 -9.36
N ARG A 45 25.48 -25.18 -9.62
CA ARG A 45 26.52 -24.78 -8.67
C ARG A 45 26.72 -23.27 -8.68
N SER A 46 27.40 -22.76 -7.68
CA SER A 46 27.85 -21.34 -7.66
C SER A 46 28.67 -21.02 -8.92
N GLY A 47 28.36 -19.91 -9.54
CA GLY A 47 28.92 -19.44 -10.81
C GLY A 47 28.11 -19.87 -12.04
N ASP A 48 27.15 -20.78 -11.90
CA ASP A 48 26.26 -21.15 -13.01
C ASP A 48 25.20 -20.05 -13.28
N GLU A 49 24.72 -20.02 -14.52
CA GLU A 49 23.57 -19.22 -14.93
C GLU A 49 22.38 -20.15 -15.25
N VAL A 50 21.18 -19.74 -14.82
CA VAL A 50 19.99 -20.59 -14.94
C VAL A 50 18.81 -19.86 -15.58
N ILE A 51 17.90 -20.68 -16.16
CA ILE A 51 16.54 -20.28 -16.50
C ILE A 51 15.62 -20.76 -15.37
N VAL A 52 14.74 -19.88 -14.89
CA VAL A 52 13.78 -20.19 -13.83
C VAL A 52 12.36 -20.05 -14.35
N VAL A 53 11.54 -21.08 -14.14
CA VAL A 53 10.09 -21.00 -14.40
C VAL A 53 9.36 -21.23 -13.08
N VAL A 54 8.52 -20.26 -12.68
CA VAL A 54 7.56 -20.41 -11.59
C VAL A 54 6.17 -20.52 -12.20
N ASN A 55 5.59 -21.71 -12.11
CA ASN A 55 4.33 -22.03 -12.75
C ASN A 55 3.24 -22.29 -11.72
N GLY A 56 2.12 -21.59 -11.83
CA GLY A 56 0.93 -21.82 -11.01
C GLY A 56 0.09 -22.98 -11.52
N LEU A 57 -0.51 -23.74 -10.60
CA LEU A 57 -1.29 -24.92 -10.95
C LEU A 57 -2.79 -24.64 -11.16
N GLY A 58 -3.21 -23.39 -11.15
CA GLY A 58 -4.57 -22.94 -11.48
C GLY A 58 -5.15 -21.96 -10.46
N ALA A 59 -5.21 -22.31 -9.18
CA ALA A 59 -5.81 -21.48 -8.13
C ALA A 59 -4.81 -20.53 -7.41
N THR A 60 -3.52 -20.61 -7.69
CA THR A 60 -2.52 -19.71 -7.11
C THR A 60 -2.46 -18.41 -7.89
N HIS A 61 -2.67 -17.27 -7.22
CA HIS A 61 -2.68 -15.97 -7.87
C HIS A 61 -1.30 -15.52 -8.37
N SER A 62 -1.28 -14.68 -9.40
CA SER A 62 -0.03 -14.13 -9.96
C SER A 62 0.81 -13.37 -8.93
N LEU A 63 0.18 -12.74 -7.93
CA LEU A 63 0.89 -12.08 -6.83
C LEU A 63 1.72 -13.07 -6.01
N GLU A 64 1.14 -14.23 -5.67
CA GLU A 64 1.82 -15.30 -4.92
C GLU A 64 2.93 -15.93 -5.76
N LEU A 65 2.71 -16.12 -7.07
CA LEU A 65 3.74 -16.64 -7.97
C LEU A 65 4.94 -15.69 -8.08
N ASN A 66 4.70 -14.37 -8.13
CA ASN A 66 5.77 -13.38 -8.14
C ASN A 66 6.49 -13.30 -6.78
N LEU A 67 5.78 -13.50 -5.66
CA LEU A 67 6.41 -13.63 -4.34
C LEU A 67 7.36 -14.84 -4.31
N LEU A 68 6.88 -16.01 -4.76
CA LEU A 68 7.72 -17.21 -4.87
C LEU A 68 8.95 -16.96 -5.75
N PHE A 69 8.79 -16.31 -6.91
CA PHE A 69 9.91 -15.97 -7.78
C PHE A 69 10.92 -15.05 -7.09
N GLY A 70 10.45 -14.04 -6.35
CA GLY A 70 11.32 -13.16 -5.55
C GLY A 70 12.19 -13.94 -4.57
N GLU A 71 11.61 -14.91 -3.85
CA GLU A 71 12.33 -15.78 -2.93
C GLU A 71 13.32 -16.70 -3.66
N VAL A 72 12.91 -17.27 -4.82
CA VAL A 72 13.82 -18.08 -5.65
C VAL A 72 15.03 -17.28 -6.10
N ALA A 73 14.80 -16.07 -6.63
CA ALA A 73 15.88 -15.20 -7.12
C ALA A 73 16.83 -14.79 -5.99
N ALA A 74 16.30 -14.45 -4.81
CA ALA A 74 17.11 -14.10 -3.63
C ALA A 74 17.97 -15.26 -3.16
N GLN A 75 17.42 -16.47 -3.06
CA GLN A 75 18.16 -17.65 -2.57
C GLN A 75 19.18 -18.12 -3.61
N LEU A 76 18.88 -18.09 -4.92
CA LEU A 76 19.84 -18.37 -5.97
C LEU A 76 21.00 -17.38 -5.95
N ALA A 77 20.71 -16.08 -5.84
CA ALA A 77 21.75 -15.04 -5.73
C ALA A 77 22.65 -15.25 -4.49
N ALA A 78 22.07 -15.61 -3.33
CA ALA A 78 22.82 -15.93 -2.13
C ALA A 78 23.72 -17.18 -2.32
N ALA A 79 23.32 -18.12 -3.17
CA ALA A 79 24.12 -19.29 -3.56
C ALA A 79 25.15 -19.00 -4.67
N GLY A 80 25.24 -17.75 -5.16
CA GLY A 80 26.14 -17.36 -6.24
C GLY A 80 25.70 -17.86 -7.62
N ILE A 81 24.40 -18.08 -7.84
CA ILE A 81 23.78 -18.55 -9.08
C ILE A 81 23.03 -17.39 -9.72
N ALA A 82 23.30 -17.10 -10.99
CA ALA A 82 22.65 -16.01 -11.72
C ALA A 82 21.39 -16.50 -12.44
N VAL A 83 20.32 -15.71 -12.40
CA VAL A 83 19.10 -15.96 -13.18
C VAL A 83 19.20 -15.19 -14.49
N GLY A 84 19.49 -15.88 -15.60
CA GLY A 84 19.63 -15.29 -16.92
C GLY A 84 18.30 -15.05 -17.61
N ARG A 85 17.33 -15.95 -17.43
CA ARG A 85 15.95 -15.82 -17.96
C ARG A 85 14.96 -16.31 -16.92
N SER A 86 13.75 -15.76 -16.97
CA SER A 86 12.67 -16.21 -16.07
C SER A 86 11.31 -16.15 -16.75
N LEU A 87 10.41 -16.99 -16.27
CA LEU A 87 9.01 -17.00 -16.66
C LEU A 87 8.15 -17.24 -15.40
N VAL A 88 7.18 -16.37 -15.15
CA VAL A 88 6.29 -16.47 -14.00
C VAL A 88 4.84 -16.37 -14.49
N GLY A 89 4.04 -17.37 -14.19
CA GLY A 89 2.66 -17.41 -14.63
C GLY A 89 2.03 -18.79 -14.49
N SER A 90 0.83 -18.99 -15.05
CA SER A 90 0.12 -20.26 -15.06
C SER A 90 0.11 -20.83 -16.48
N PHE A 91 1.05 -21.70 -16.78
CA PHE A 91 1.30 -22.24 -18.12
C PHE A 91 0.89 -23.72 -18.24
N VAL A 92 1.13 -24.49 -17.18
CA VAL A 92 0.73 -25.90 -17.06
C VAL A 92 -0.11 -26.01 -15.81
N THR A 93 -1.43 -26.12 -15.98
CA THR A 93 -2.39 -25.99 -14.88
C THR A 93 -3.33 -27.19 -14.79
N ALA A 94 -3.85 -27.42 -13.57
CA ALA A 94 -5.13 -28.08 -13.33
C ALA A 94 -6.24 -27.01 -13.31
N LEU A 95 -7.49 -27.41 -13.05
CA LEU A 95 -8.62 -26.47 -13.06
C LEU A 95 -8.54 -25.45 -11.92
N ASP A 96 -8.36 -25.94 -10.69
CA ASP A 96 -8.41 -25.14 -9.48
C ASP A 96 -7.41 -25.58 -8.39
N MET A 97 -6.31 -26.19 -8.78
CA MET A 97 -5.31 -26.67 -7.82
C MET A 97 -4.54 -25.48 -7.22
N ALA A 98 -4.66 -25.30 -5.91
CA ALA A 98 -3.83 -24.37 -5.17
C ALA A 98 -2.41 -24.92 -5.02
N GLY A 99 -1.47 -24.35 -5.76
CA GLY A 99 -0.08 -24.81 -5.75
C GLY A 99 0.74 -24.15 -6.85
N ALA A 100 2.05 -24.39 -6.77
CA ALA A 100 2.99 -23.90 -7.76
C ALA A 100 4.12 -24.92 -7.97
N SER A 101 4.76 -24.86 -9.13
CA SER A 101 6.00 -25.58 -9.41
C SER A 101 7.14 -24.62 -9.71
N ILE A 102 8.36 -25.03 -9.34
CA ILE A 102 9.59 -24.30 -9.64
C ILE A 102 10.46 -25.22 -10.52
N THR A 103 10.80 -24.71 -11.69
CA THR A 103 11.73 -25.36 -12.60
C THR A 103 13.00 -24.54 -12.69
N VAL A 104 14.14 -25.20 -12.53
CA VAL A 104 15.47 -24.59 -12.68
C VAL A 104 16.22 -25.37 -13.76
N VAL A 105 16.64 -24.68 -14.80
CA VAL A 105 17.43 -25.26 -15.89
C VAL A 105 18.80 -24.59 -15.87
N ARG A 106 19.87 -25.37 -15.71
CA ARG A 106 21.22 -24.86 -15.93
C ARG A 106 21.38 -24.55 -17.42
N ALA A 107 21.64 -23.30 -17.74
CA ALA A 107 21.63 -22.81 -19.11
C ALA A 107 23.05 -22.43 -19.57
N ASP A 108 23.28 -22.62 -20.85
CA ASP A 108 24.42 -22.13 -21.60
C ASP A 108 23.99 -21.05 -22.60
N PRO A 109 24.91 -20.39 -23.31
CA PRO A 109 24.58 -19.34 -24.26
C PRO A 109 23.62 -19.80 -25.39
N GLU A 110 23.72 -21.01 -25.86
CA GLU A 110 22.83 -21.56 -26.89
C GLU A 110 21.40 -21.68 -26.37
N MET A 111 21.21 -22.14 -25.12
CA MET A 111 19.89 -22.20 -24.50
C MET A 111 19.25 -20.81 -24.33
N PHE A 112 20.02 -19.77 -24.06
CA PHE A 112 19.49 -18.40 -24.02
C PHE A 112 19.09 -17.89 -25.39
N GLU A 113 19.87 -18.16 -26.43
CA GLU A 113 19.51 -17.84 -27.83
C GLU A 113 18.21 -18.53 -28.23
N LEU A 114 18.05 -19.82 -27.91
CA LEU A 114 16.83 -20.57 -28.18
C LEU A 114 15.64 -20.08 -27.37
N TRP A 115 15.85 -19.69 -26.10
CA TRP A 115 14.80 -19.11 -25.27
C TRP A 115 14.30 -17.77 -25.82
N ASP A 116 15.20 -16.93 -26.30
CA ASP A 116 14.90 -15.61 -26.84
C ASP A 116 14.38 -15.67 -28.30
N ALA A 117 14.38 -16.83 -28.93
CA ALA A 117 13.94 -16.97 -30.29
C ALA A 117 12.45 -16.60 -30.45
N PRO A 118 12.08 -15.94 -31.56
CA PRO A 118 10.70 -15.58 -31.83
C PRO A 118 9.78 -16.81 -31.82
N THR A 119 8.61 -16.69 -31.19
CA THR A 119 7.61 -17.74 -31.15
C THR A 119 6.22 -17.18 -31.45
N SER A 120 5.38 -17.99 -32.11
CA SER A 120 3.97 -17.70 -32.33
C SER A 120 3.05 -18.51 -31.43
N ALA A 121 3.58 -19.23 -30.44
CA ALA A 121 2.79 -20.03 -29.51
C ALA A 121 1.91 -19.11 -28.62
N PRO A 122 0.57 -19.25 -28.68
CA PRO A 122 -0.33 -18.29 -27.99
C PRO A 122 -0.18 -18.28 -26.47
N GLY A 123 0.22 -19.38 -25.85
CA GLY A 123 0.39 -19.53 -24.43
C GLY A 123 1.80 -19.20 -23.93
N TRP A 124 2.74 -18.83 -24.80
CA TRP A 124 4.10 -18.53 -24.42
C TRP A 124 4.38 -17.02 -24.55
N PRO A 125 4.54 -16.29 -23.45
CA PRO A 125 4.89 -14.88 -23.54
C PRO A 125 6.32 -14.73 -24.08
N ALA A 126 6.52 -13.81 -25.02
CA ALA A 126 7.85 -13.48 -25.55
C ALA A 126 8.62 -12.63 -24.51
N VAL A 127 9.16 -13.28 -23.49
CA VAL A 127 10.00 -12.63 -22.46
C VAL A 127 11.46 -12.90 -22.79
N THR A 128 12.19 -11.85 -23.13
CA THR A 128 13.59 -11.91 -23.51
C THR A 128 14.45 -11.14 -22.51
N GLY A 129 15.72 -11.54 -22.36
CA GLY A 129 16.68 -10.89 -21.49
C GLY A 129 16.56 -11.29 -20.01
N PRO A 130 17.52 -10.89 -19.18
CA PRO A 130 17.52 -11.19 -17.75
C PRO A 130 16.35 -10.50 -17.06
N PRO A 131 15.86 -11.06 -15.92
CA PRO A 131 14.79 -10.42 -15.17
C PRO A 131 15.21 -9.03 -14.77
N VAL A 132 14.40 -8.03 -15.17
CA VAL A 132 14.64 -6.63 -14.86
C VAL A 132 14.01 -6.36 -13.49
N GLY A 133 14.81 -6.38 -12.47
CA GLY A 133 14.36 -6.08 -11.12
C GLY A 133 15.54 -5.81 -10.21
N ARG A 134 15.48 -4.71 -9.48
CA ARG A 134 16.29 -4.55 -8.29
C ARG A 134 15.66 -5.44 -7.23
N LEU A 135 16.39 -6.41 -6.69
CA LEU A 135 16.03 -7.01 -5.42
C LEU A 135 15.95 -5.85 -4.42
N ILE A 136 14.75 -5.42 -4.15
CA ILE A 136 14.52 -4.49 -3.04
C ILE A 136 14.79 -5.36 -1.83
N ASP A 137 15.81 -4.99 -1.07
CA ASP A 137 15.96 -5.53 0.27
C ASP A 137 14.63 -5.29 0.97
N GLY A 138 13.85 -6.35 1.06
CA GLY A 138 12.48 -6.33 1.58
C GLY A 138 12.45 -6.23 3.11
N THR A 139 13.47 -5.64 3.70
CA THR A 139 13.37 -5.11 5.05
C THR A 139 12.26 -4.06 4.98
N ILE A 140 11.02 -4.52 5.16
CA ILE A 140 9.95 -3.65 5.62
C ILE A 140 10.54 -3.06 6.89
N VAL A 141 11.06 -1.85 6.78
CA VAL A 141 11.32 -1.04 7.96
C VAL A 141 9.94 -0.89 8.56
N GLU A 142 9.59 -1.79 9.49
CA GLU A 142 8.42 -1.61 10.33
C GLU A 142 8.51 -0.17 10.76
N PRO A 143 7.46 0.64 10.57
CA PRO A 143 7.47 2.01 11.01
C PRO A 143 7.83 1.92 12.49
N THR A 144 9.08 2.21 12.84
CA THR A 144 9.45 2.26 14.25
C THR A 144 8.52 3.34 14.81
N ASP A 145 7.64 2.94 15.72
CA ASP A 145 6.79 3.84 16.48
C ASP A 145 7.71 4.80 17.26
N ARG A 146 8.24 5.80 16.56
CA ARG A 146 9.00 6.89 17.18
C ARG A 146 8.10 7.82 17.97
N ALA A 147 6.79 7.61 17.91
CA ALA A 147 5.79 8.23 18.78
C ALA A 147 5.93 7.83 20.27
N ASP A 148 7.04 7.24 20.67
CA ASP A 148 7.28 6.74 22.02
C ASP A 148 8.27 7.60 22.81
N ARG A 149 8.85 8.65 22.20
CA ARG A 149 9.85 9.50 22.85
C ARG A 149 9.39 10.94 22.91
N GLY A 150 9.08 11.41 24.12
CA GLY A 150 8.73 12.81 24.34
C GLY A 150 7.44 12.99 25.15
N GLY A 151 6.93 14.22 25.17
CA GLY A 151 5.66 14.57 25.81
C GLY A 151 4.46 14.03 25.05
N GLU A 152 3.30 14.04 25.69
CA GLU A 152 2.04 13.68 25.05
C GLU A 152 1.67 14.65 23.92
N ASN A 153 1.35 14.14 22.77
CA ASN A 153 0.79 14.91 21.65
C ASN A 153 -0.74 14.84 21.68
N ARG A 154 -1.34 15.75 22.43
CA ARG A 154 -2.77 15.70 22.76
C ARG A 154 -3.67 15.84 21.54
N TRP A 155 -3.36 16.77 20.64
CA TRP A 155 -4.25 17.06 19.51
C TRP A 155 -4.24 15.96 18.44
N LEU A 156 -3.06 15.40 18.12
CA LEU A 156 -2.99 14.24 17.19
C LEU A 156 -3.54 12.98 17.84
N SER A 157 -3.40 12.82 19.16
CA SER A 157 -4.07 11.74 19.90
C SER A 157 -5.59 11.85 19.79
N ALA A 158 -6.15 13.04 19.97
CA ALA A 158 -7.59 13.26 19.82
C ALA A 158 -8.08 12.97 18.39
N PHE A 159 -7.30 13.36 17.39
CA PHE A 159 -7.60 13.01 16.00
C PHE A 159 -7.64 11.48 15.78
N VAL A 160 -6.57 10.77 16.19
CA VAL A 160 -6.48 9.32 16.02
C VAL A 160 -7.58 8.59 16.79
N GLU A 161 -7.85 9.00 18.02
CA GLU A 161 -8.93 8.45 18.86
C GLU A 161 -10.29 8.60 18.19
N ARG A 162 -10.60 9.80 17.67
CA ARG A 162 -11.86 10.09 16.97
C ARG A 162 -12.02 9.20 15.73
N VAL A 163 -10.99 9.07 14.90
CA VAL A 163 -11.05 8.20 13.73
C VAL A 163 -11.26 6.75 14.13
N ARG A 164 -10.53 6.25 15.13
CA ARG A 164 -10.68 4.86 15.62
C ARG A 164 -12.06 4.58 16.19
N ALA A 165 -12.61 5.52 16.97
CA ALA A 165 -13.97 5.40 17.51
C ALA A 165 -15.06 5.43 16.43
N SER A 166 -14.75 5.98 15.26
CA SER A 166 -15.71 6.20 14.17
C SER A 166 -15.61 5.17 13.02
N VAL A 167 -14.78 4.14 13.14
CA VAL A 167 -14.53 3.16 12.07
C VAL A 167 -15.82 2.56 11.51
N GLY A 168 -16.75 2.14 12.37
CA GLY A 168 -18.04 1.59 11.94
C GLY A 168 -18.88 2.59 11.15
N MET A 169 -18.96 3.82 11.62
CA MET A 169 -19.71 4.91 10.97
C MET A 169 -19.07 5.27 9.62
N LEU A 170 -17.73 5.35 9.55
CA LEU A 170 -17.00 5.62 8.29
C LEU A 170 -17.20 4.50 7.27
N THR A 171 -17.24 3.23 7.72
CA THR A 171 -17.54 2.08 6.86
C THR A 171 -18.96 2.15 6.32
N ASP A 172 -19.95 2.50 7.16
CA ASP A 172 -21.34 2.60 6.73
C ASP A 172 -21.56 3.81 5.80
N LEU A 173 -20.86 4.91 6.04
CA LEU A 173 -20.88 6.07 5.16
C LEU A 173 -20.32 5.70 3.78
N ASP A 174 -19.20 4.99 3.75
CA ASP A 174 -18.56 4.56 2.51
C ASP A 174 -19.37 3.48 1.76
N ARG A 175 -20.06 2.58 2.43
CA ARG A 175 -20.99 1.63 1.77
C ARG A 175 -22.11 2.34 0.99
N ARG A 176 -22.49 3.53 1.42
CA ARG A 176 -23.52 4.34 0.76
C ARG A 176 -22.95 5.22 -0.36
N ALA A 177 -21.66 5.52 -0.32
CA ALA A 177 -20.99 6.42 -1.24
C ALA A 177 -19.91 5.75 -2.11
N GLY A 178 -19.47 4.53 -1.74
CA GLY A 178 -18.35 3.82 -2.36
C GLY A 178 -18.46 2.31 -2.22
N ASP A 179 -17.38 1.65 -1.84
CA ASP A 179 -17.29 0.18 -1.72
C ASP A 179 -17.23 -0.34 -0.28
N GLY A 180 -17.25 0.55 0.72
CA GLY A 180 -17.35 0.20 2.14
C GLY A 180 -16.05 -0.23 2.79
N ASP A 181 -14.88 0.02 2.20
CA ASP A 181 -13.58 -0.35 2.77
C ASP A 181 -12.87 0.79 3.52
N PHE A 182 -13.35 2.03 3.40
CA PHE A 182 -12.69 3.21 3.93
C PHE A 182 -12.44 3.14 5.45
N GLY A 183 -13.46 2.76 6.24
CA GLY A 183 -13.29 2.62 7.70
C GLY A 183 -12.25 1.56 8.08
N THR A 184 -12.23 0.44 7.35
CA THR A 184 -11.23 -0.62 7.55
C THR A 184 -9.83 -0.15 7.22
N ASN A 185 -9.66 0.63 6.15
CA ASN A 185 -8.37 1.22 5.77
C ASN A 185 -7.87 2.23 6.83
N MET A 186 -8.77 3.05 7.39
CA MET A 186 -8.44 3.94 8.51
C MET A 186 -8.00 3.15 9.75
N ALA A 187 -8.75 2.08 10.09
CA ALA A 187 -8.39 1.20 11.20
C ALA A 187 -7.03 0.54 10.99
N ALA A 188 -6.74 0.05 9.80
CA ALA A 188 -5.45 -0.58 9.48
C ALA A 188 -4.27 0.36 9.72
N ALA A 189 -4.40 1.64 9.33
CA ALA A 189 -3.36 2.64 9.56
C ALA A 189 -3.16 2.98 11.04
N LEU A 190 -4.23 2.96 11.86
CA LEU A 190 -4.19 3.63 13.17
C LEU A 190 -4.29 2.67 14.37
N ARG A 191 -4.77 1.43 14.19
CA ARG A 191 -5.08 0.51 15.30
C ARG A 191 -3.88 0.11 16.17
N HIS A 192 -2.67 0.14 15.61
CA HIS A 192 -1.45 -0.31 16.30
C HIS A 192 -0.85 0.76 17.23
N TYR A 193 -1.30 2.02 17.12
CA TYR A 193 -0.81 3.08 18.01
C TYR A 193 -1.37 2.92 19.42
N GLU A 194 -0.52 3.05 20.42
CA GLU A 194 -0.94 3.26 21.81
C GLU A 194 -1.28 4.72 22.02
N LEU A 195 -2.39 4.99 22.72
CA LEU A 195 -2.81 6.36 23.06
C LEU A 195 -2.54 6.63 24.54
N PRO A 196 -2.11 7.84 24.90
CA PRO A 196 -1.87 9.00 24.02
C PRO A 196 -0.59 8.86 23.20
N LEU A 197 -0.60 9.37 21.96
CA LEU A 197 0.58 9.46 21.12
C LEU A 197 1.64 10.34 21.80
N ARG A 198 2.91 9.96 21.65
CA ARG A 198 4.04 10.69 22.24
C ARG A 198 4.99 11.16 21.15
N GLY A 199 5.58 12.34 21.35
CA GLY A 199 6.50 12.94 20.39
C GLY A 199 6.14 14.35 20.00
N THR A 200 7.03 15.00 19.27
CA THR A 200 6.74 16.29 18.64
C THR A 200 5.67 16.14 17.56
N ASP A 201 5.05 17.24 17.15
CA ASP A 201 4.13 17.22 16.00
C ASP A 201 4.78 16.62 14.75
N ALA A 202 6.05 16.94 14.51
CA ALA A 202 6.80 16.40 13.38
C ALA A 202 6.98 14.87 13.48
N ASP A 203 7.36 14.36 14.65
CA ASP A 203 7.54 12.90 14.85
C ASP A 203 6.24 12.15 14.60
N VAL A 204 5.14 12.64 15.16
CA VAL A 204 3.83 12.01 15.04
C VAL A 204 3.29 12.11 13.60
N LEU A 205 3.42 13.27 12.93
CA LEU A 205 3.01 13.42 11.52
C LEU A 205 3.81 12.49 10.59
N LEU A 206 5.11 12.31 10.85
CA LEU A 206 5.93 11.37 10.10
C LEU A 206 5.48 9.93 10.33
N ALA A 207 5.22 9.55 11.58
CA ALA A 207 4.73 8.22 11.93
C ALA A 207 3.38 7.94 11.28
N LEU A 208 2.42 8.86 11.36
CA LEU A 208 1.12 8.76 10.70
C LEU A 208 1.28 8.63 9.18
N SER A 209 2.10 9.49 8.54
CA SER A 209 2.38 9.39 7.11
C SER A 209 2.86 7.99 6.73
N THR A 210 3.87 7.49 7.44
CA THR A 210 4.46 6.17 7.18
C THR A 210 3.44 5.06 7.37
N SER A 211 2.64 5.14 8.43
CA SER A 211 1.62 4.14 8.71
C SER A 211 0.52 4.10 7.66
N TYR A 212 0.06 5.25 7.18
CA TYR A 212 -0.90 5.30 6.08
C TYR A 212 -0.34 4.69 4.81
N PHE A 213 0.91 4.99 4.43
CA PHE A 213 1.53 4.39 3.24
C PHE A 213 1.68 2.86 3.33
N VAL A 214 2.00 2.34 4.51
CA VAL A 214 2.33 0.92 4.67
C VAL A 214 1.11 0.07 5.00
N ARG A 215 0.14 0.61 5.75
CA ARG A 215 -0.94 -0.19 6.36
C ARG A 215 -2.33 0.09 5.80
N ALA A 216 -2.59 1.29 5.28
CA ALA A 216 -3.88 1.58 4.68
C ALA A 216 -3.93 1.13 3.22
N GLY A 217 -5.00 0.43 2.87
CA GLY A 217 -5.26 0.00 1.51
C GLY A 217 -5.79 1.11 0.59
N GLY A 218 -5.81 0.83 -0.69
CA GLY A 218 -6.43 1.68 -1.71
C GLY A 218 -5.80 3.07 -1.85
N THR A 219 -6.59 4.01 -2.36
CA THR A 219 -6.21 5.42 -2.51
C THR A 219 -6.02 6.15 -1.18
N SER A 220 -6.69 5.69 -0.11
CA SER A 220 -6.63 6.32 1.21
C SER A 220 -5.21 6.35 1.76
N GLY A 221 -4.46 5.25 1.64
CA GLY A 221 -3.07 5.18 2.07
C GLY A 221 -2.19 6.20 1.39
N ALA A 222 -2.28 6.29 0.06
CA ALA A 222 -1.51 7.24 -0.74
C ALA A 222 -1.87 8.69 -0.41
N VAL A 223 -3.16 9.02 -0.30
CA VAL A 223 -3.63 10.39 -0.10
C VAL A 223 -3.30 10.90 1.30
N PHE A 224 -3.70 10.19 2.36
CA PHE A 224 -3.43 10.59 3.75
C PHE A 224 -1.92 10.54 4.04
N GLY A 225 -1.22 9.50 3.58
CA GLY A 225 0.23 9.40 3.72
C GLY A 225 0.97 10.57 3.08
N THR A 226 0.59 10.96 1.87
CA THR A 226 1.18 12.12 1.16
C THR A 226 0.88 13.43 1.88
N PHE A 227 -0.35 13.65 2.34
CA PHE A 227 -0.71 14.86 3.07
C PHE A 227 0.09 15.02 4.36
N PHE A 228 0.12 13.99 5.21
CA PHE A 228 0.90 14.03 6.45
C PHE A 228 2.42 14.15 6.20
N ARG A 229 2.94 13.56 5.11
CA ARG A 229 4.33 13.72 4.72
C ARG A 229 4.67 15.16 4.33
N ALA A 230 3.76 15.83 3.64
CA ALA A 230 3.92 17.22 3.25
C ALA A 230 3.86 18.14 4.49
N LEU A 231 2.95 17.88 5.43
CA LEU A 231 2.89 18.61 6.70
C LEU A 231 4.17 18.44 7.52
N TYR A 232 4.66 17.21 7.66
CA TYR A 232 5.95 16.93 8.31
C TYR A 232 7.09 17.76 7.71
N GLY A 233 7.21 17.76 6.37
CA GLY A 233 8.27 18.49 5.67
C GLY A 233 8.15 20.01 5.79
N GLY A 234 6.92 20.54 5.78
CA GLY A 234 6.67 21.99 5.84
C GLY A 234 6.71 22.56 7.26
N LEU A 235 6.27 21.80 8.24
CA LEU A 235 6.21 22.26 9.64
C LEU A 235 7.54 22.07 10.39
N GLY A 236 8.23 20.96 10.15
CA GLY A 236 9.51 20.67 10.80
C GLY A 236 9.44 20.68 12.33
N SER A 237 10.57 20.97 12.97
CA SER A 237 10.70 21.09 14.43
C SER A 237 10.51 22.51 14.97
N GLU A 238 10.39 23.50 14.08
CA GLU A 238 10.24 24.90 14.46
C GLU A 238 8.83 25.21 14.99
N PRO A 239 8.66 26.25 15.82
CA PRO A 239 7.34 26.69 16.27
C PRO A 239 6.43 27.00 15.07
N TRP A 240 5.17 26.61 15.19
CA TRP A 240 4.20 26.89 14.14
C TRP A 240 3.86 28.37 14.11
N SER A 241 3.86 28.96 12.91
CA SER A 241 3.27 30.26 12.60
C SER A 241 2.13 30.09 11.61
N THR A 242 1.30 31.11 11.45
CA THR A 242 0.20 31.11 10.47
C THR A 242 0.72 30.87 9.06
N GLU A 243 1.83 31.52 8.70
CA GLU A 243 2.47 31.41 7.37
C GLU A 243 3.00 29.99 7.13
N ARG A 244 3.67 29.41 8.13
CA ARG A 244 4.24 28.07 8.02
C ARG A 244 3.16 27.01 7.85
N VAL A 245 2.08 27.11 8.63
CA VAL A 245 0.94 26.19 8.54
C VAL A 245 0.23 26.35 7.21
N ALA A 246 -0.05 27.57 6.77
CA ALA A 246 -0.67 27.83 5.48
C ALA A 246 0.15 27.23 4.34
N HIS A 247 1.47 27.47 4.33
CA HIS A 247 2.36 26.90 3.32
C HIS A 247 2.37 25.37 3.35
N ALA A 248 2.46 24.74 4.53
CA ALA A 248 2.49 23.29 4.66
C ALA A 248 1.18 22.64 4.19
N VAL A 249 0.02 23.22 4.57
CA VAL A 249 -1.30 22.72 4.14
C VAL A 249 -1.49 22.91 2.63
N ARG A 250 -1.11 24.06 2.08
CA ARG A 250 -1.17 24.31 0.63
C ARG A 250 -0.29 23.33 -0.13
N HIS A 251 0.94 23.12 0.31
CA HIS A 251 1.82 22.12 -0.28
C HIS A 251 1.23 20.71 -0.19
N GLY A 252 0.62 20.36 0.94
CA GLY A 252 -0.09 19.08 1.09
C GLY A 252 -1.23 18.92 0.08
N LEU A 253 -2.03 19.97 -0.10
CA LEU A 253 -3.10 20.00 -1.10
C LEU A 253 -2.54 19.79 -2.51
N ASP A 254 -1.52 20.54 -2.91
CA ASP A 254 -0.91 20.43 -4.23
C ASP A 254 -0.39 19.01 -4.49
N ARG A 255 0.23 18.39 -3.47
CA ARG A 255 0.73 17.03 -3.57
C ARG A 255 -0.37 15.98 -3.75
N ILE A 256 -1.47 16.05 -2.98
CA ILE A 256 -2.59 15.11 -3.14
C ILE A 256 -3.34 15.34 -4.45
N GLN A 257 -3.46 16.57 -4.92
CA GLN A 257 -4.02 16.87 -6.23
C GLN A 257 -3.17 16.33 -7.39
N ALA A 258 -1.85 16.40 -7.26
CA ALA A 258 -0.92 15.83 -8.25
C ALA A 258 -1.03 14.30 -8.37
N LEU A 259 -1.43 13.58 -7.30
CA LEU A 259 -1.61 12.13 -7.33
C LEU A 259 -2.80 11.69 -8.19
N GLY A 260 -3.93 12.39 -8.08
CA GLY A 260 -5.19 11.92 -8.68
C GLY A 260 -5.93 12.95 -9.52
N GLY A 261 -5.42 14.18 -9.64
CA GLY A 261 -6.05 15.27 -10.39
C GLY A 261 -7.40 15.71 -9.82
N ALA A 262 -7.68 15.40 -8.55
CA ALA A 262 -8.93 15.76 -7.88
C ALA A 262 -9.06 17.28 -7.69
N ARG A 263 -10.28 17.79 -7.82
CA ARG A 263 -10.62 19.21 -7.68
C ARG A 263 -11.78 19.37 -6.70
N VAL A 264 -11.99 20.57 -6.22
CA VAL A 264 -13.19 20.92 -5.43
C VAL A 264 -14.44 20.60 -6.26
N GLY A 265 -15.37 19.90 -5.66
CA GLY A 265 -16.60 19.40 -6.29
C GLY A 265 -16.53 17.95 -6.77
N ASP A 266 -15.35 17.33 -6.77
CA ASP A 266 -15.17 15.91 -7.16
C ASP A 266 -15.60 14.93 -6.06
N LYS A 267 -16.04 15.42 -4.90
CA LYS A 267 -16.45 14.64 -3.72
C LYS A 267 -15.30 13.76 -3.19
N THR A 268 -14.27 14.41 -2.68
CA THR A 268 -13.02 13.81 -2.18
C THR A 268 -12.47 14.58 -0.99
N VAL A 269 -11.36 14.12 -0.40
CA VAL A 269 -10.61 14.87 0.64
C VAL A 269 -10.28 16.31 0.22
N VAL A 270 -10.15 16.58 -1.09
CA VAL A 270 -9.84 17.93 -1.62
C VAL A 270 -10.93 18.93 -1.28
N ASP A 271 -12.16 18.46 -1.16
CA ASP A 271 -13.32 19.32 -0.83
C ASP A 271 -13.26 19.86 0.62
N ALA A 272 -12.54 19.20 1.51
CA ALA A 272 -12.27 19.71 2.85
C ALA A 272 -10.92 20.46 2.94
N VAL A 273 -9.87 19.93 2.31
CA VAL A 273 -8.51 20.48 2.44
C VAL A 273 -8.37 21.81 1.67
N SER A 274 -9.00 21.97 0.49
CA SER A 274 -8.88 23.19 -0.31
C SER A 274 -9.49 24.40 0.39
N PRO A 275 -10.73 24.37 0.91
CA PRO A 275 -11.29 25.50 1.66
C PRO A 275 -10.47 25.83 2.93
N ALA A 276 -9.95 24.81 3.62
CA ALA A 276 -9.08 25.02 4.79
C ALA A 276 -7.79 25.75 4.40
N ALA A 277 -7.14 25.34 3.29
CA ALA A 277 -5.95 26.00 2.77
C ALA A 277 -6.25 27.48 2.37
N ASP A 278 -7.38 27.72 1.72
CA ASP A 278 -7.80 29.08 1.32
C ASP A 278 -8.06 29.98 2.55
N ALA A 279 -8.65 29.42 3.62
CA ALA A 279 -8.85 30.13 4.87
C ALA A 279 -7.52 30.48 5.55
N LEU A 280 -6.54 29.56 5.56
CA LEU A 280 -5.20 29.80 6.09
C LEU A 280 -4.46 30.88 5.28
N ASP A 281 -4.51 30.81 3.96
CA ASP A 281 -3.90 31.84 3.08
C ASP A 281 -4.54 33.22 3.29
N ALA A 282 -5.85 33.26 3.51
CA ALA A 282 -6.55 34.50 3.86
C ALA A 282 -6.10 35.04 5.21
N ALA A 283 -5.93 34.15 6.20
CA ALA A 283 -5.44 34.51 7.52
C ALA A 283 -4.02 35.11 7.47
N VAL A 284 -3.13 34.54 6.66
CA VAL A 284 -1.79 35.12 6.43
C VAL A 284 -1.88 36.52 5.86
N ARG A 285 -2.69 36.74 4.82
CA ARG A 285 -2.85 38.08 4.20
C ARG A 285 -3.40 39.13 5.18
N GLN A 286 -4.19 38.69 6.16
CA GLN A 286 -4.84 39.56 7.15
C GLN A 286 -4.06 39.67 8.47
N GLY A 287 -2.93 38.97 8.61
CA GLY A 287 -2.14 38.94 9.84
C GLY A 287 -2.88 38.31 11.04
N ILE A 288 -3.76 37.36 10.78
CA ILE A 288 -4.57 36.66 11.78
C ILE A 288 -3.66 35.72 12.60
N PRO A 289 -3.72 35.76 13.95
CA PRO A 289 -2.97 34.83 14.79
C PRO A 289 -3.32 33.36 14.53
N LEU A 290 -2.33 32.48 14.68
CA LEU A 290 -2.43 31.04 14.34
C LEU A 290 -3.67 30.35 14.93
N ALA A 291 -3.98 30.57 16.21
CA ALA A 291 -5.12 29.94 16.87
C ALA A 291 -6.47 30.27 16.19
N LEU A 292 -6.64 31.51 15.73
CA LEU A 292 -7.84 31.94 15.01
C LEU A 292 -7.81 31.42 13.55
N ALA A 293 -6.63 31.43 12.92
CA ALA A 293 -6.47 30.89 11.56
C ALA A 293 -6.81 29.40 11.51
N LEU A 294 -6.38 28.60 12.48
CA LEU A 294 -6.72 27.17 12.59
C LEU A 294 -8.22 26.93 12.78
N ARG A 295 -8.90 27.75 13.57
CA ARG A 295 -10.37 27.69 13.73
C ARG A 295 -11.07 27.99 12.40
N SER A 296 -10.67 29.05 11.71
CA SER A 296 -11.22 29.38 10.40
C SER A 296 -11.00 28.25 9.37
N ALA A 297 -9.83 27.59 9.43
CA ALA A 297 -9.55 26.44 8.57
C ALA A 297 -10.44 25.23 8.92
N ALA A 298 -10.68 24.97 10.20
CA ALA A 298 -11.58 23.90 10.63
C ALA A 298 -13.03 24.15 10.18
N ASP A 299 -13.53 25.37 10.35
CA ASP A 299 -14.87 25.78 9.91
C ASP A 299 -15.01 25.64 8.38
N ALA A 300 -13.99 26.06 7.64
CA ALA A 300 -13.96 25.95 6.18
C ALA A 300 -13.91 24.49 5.70
N ALA A 301 -13.13 23.64 6.38
CA ALA A 301 -13.09 22.22 6.10
C ALA A 301 -14.46 21.56 6.34
N ALA A 302 -15.11 21.89 7.46
CA ALA A 302 -16.43 21.36 7.79
C ALA A 302 -17.50 21.81 6.76
N ALA A 303 -17.45 23.05 6.31
CA ALA A 303 -18.33 23.53 5.23
C ALA A 303 -18.08 22.77 3.92
N GLY A 304 -16.82 22.48 3.60
CA GLY A 304 -16.43 21.67 2.45
C GLY A 304 -17.01 20.24 2.51
N VAL A 305 -16.98 19.61 3.69
CA VAL A 305 -17.64 18.29 3.90
C VAL A 305 -19.12 18.36 3.58
N GLN A 306 -19.84 19.38 4.10
CA GLN A 306 -21.27 19.53 3.84
C GLN A 306 -21.56 19.70 2.33
N ALA A 307 -20.71 20.43 1.60
CA ALA A 307 -20.86 20.59 0.15
C ALA A 307 -20.74 19.25 -0.61
N THR A 308 -20.02 18.27 -0.07
CA THR A 308 -19.91 16.95 -0.72
C THR A 308 -21.22 16.18 -0.75
N ARG A 309 -22.20 16.50 0.09
CA ARG A 309 -23.52 15.83 0.10
C ARG A 309 -24.24 15.96 -1.23
N ASP A 310 -24.22 17.14 -1.81
CA ASP A 310 -24.94 17.43 -3.05
C ASP A 310 -24.10 17.12 -4.30
N ALA A 311 -22.79 16.89 -4.13
CA ALA A 311 -21.89 16.56 -5.21
C ALA A 311 -22.05 15.10 -5.67
N ILE A 312 -21.82 14.89 -6.97
CA ILE A 312 -21.65 13.56 -7.56
C ILE A 312 -20.16 13.25 -7.59
N ALA A 313 -19.77 12.08 -7.10
CA ALA A 313 -18.36 11.71 -7.08
C ALA A 313 -17.82 11.57 -8.51
N ALA A 314 -16.79 12.34 -8.83
CA ALA A 314 -16.10 12.30 -10.12
C ALA A 314 -14.78 11.49 -10.06
N ARG A 315 -14.35 11.10 -8.87
CA ARG A 315 -13.09 10.40 -8.61
C ARG A 315 -13.24 9.27 -7.60
N GLY A 316 -12.25 8.36 -7.60
CA GLY A 316 -12.21 7.23 -6.70
C GLY A 316 -13.35 6.22 -6.94
N ARG A 317 -13.49 5.27 -6.02
CA ARG A 317 -14.52 4.21 -6.13
C ARG A 317 -15.93 4.75 -6.00
N ALA A 318 -16.14 5.85 -5.30
CA ALA A 318 -17.42 6.54 -5.21
C ALA A 318 -17.97 6.98 -6.57
N SER A 319 -17.11 7.22 -7.58
CA SER A 319 -17.55 7.58 -8.93
C SER A 319 -18.34 6.47 -9.63
N TYR A 320 -18.18 5.22 -9.25
CA TYR A 320 -18.96 4.10 -9.80
C TYR A 320 -20.39 4.06 -9.25
N VAL A 321 -20.65 4.69 -8.11
CA VAL A 321 -21.97 4.75 -7.46
C VAL A 321 -22.84 5.87 -8.07
N GLY A 322 -22.20 6.94 -8.57
CA GLY A 322 -22.85 8.03 -9.27
C GLY A 322 -23.90 8.75 -8.44
N GLU A 323 -25.11 8.96 -9.00
CA GLU A 323 -26.24 9.66 -8.37
C GLU A 323 -26.71 9.03 -7.06
N ALA A 324 -26.54 7.71 -6.86
CA ALA A 324 -26.98 7.03 -5.65
C ALA A 324 -26.16 7.45 -4.40
N ALA A 325 -25.00 8.06 -4.59
CA ALA A 325 -24.20 8.62 -3.49
C ALA A 325 -24.63 10.04 -3.07
N ARG A 326 -25.64 10.65 -3.71
CA ARG A 326 -26.18 11.94 -3.28
C ARG A 326 -26.79 11.88 -1.88
N GLY A 327 -26.66 12.95 -1.13
CA GLY A 327 -27.13 13.04 0.25
C GLY A 327 -26.18 12.41 1.28
N VAL A 328 -25.07 11.85 0.81
CA VAL A 328 -24.04 11.24 1.66
C VAL A 328 -22.77 12.10 1.62
N GLU A 329 -22.17 12.38 2.76
CA GLU A 329 -20.86 13.06 2.84
C GLU A 329 -19.73 12.16 2.34
N ASP A 330 -18.66 12.77 1.79
CA ASP A 330 -17.42 12.02 1.51
C ASP A 330 -16.71 11.65 2.83
N PRO A 331 -16.46 10.35 3.10
CA PRO A 331 -15.82 9.94 4.35
C PRO A 331 -14.38 10.44 4.47
N GLY A 332 -13.66 10.60 3.37
CA GLY A 332 -12.30 11.15 3.35
C GLY A 332 -12.28 12.63 3.70
N ALA A 333 -13.17 13.43 3.13
CA ALA A 333 -13.34 14.83 3.48
C ALA A 333 -13.70 14.99 4.96
N LEU A 334 -14.59 14.12 5.48
CA LEU A 334 -14.99 14.11 6.88
C LEU A 334 -13.82 13.87 7.82
N VAL A 335 -12.97 12.87 7.55
CA VAL A 335 -11.77 12.60 8.37
C VAL A 335 -10.78 13.76 8.29
N MET A 336 -10.64 14.43 7.14
CA MET A 336 -9.80 15.62 7.03
C MET A 336 -10.37 16.81 7.80
N SER A 337 -11.67 16.99 7.86
CA SER A 337 -12.25 18.06 8.72
C SER A 337 -11.92 17.82 10.20
N TRP A 338 -11.99 16.59 10.67
CA TRP A 338 -11.59 16.24 12.05
C TRP A 338 -10.12 16.51 12.34
N PHE A 339 -9.25 16.35 11.35
CA PHE A 339 -7.85 16.74 11.49
C PHE A 339 -7.71 18.24 11.74
N PHE A 340 -8.40 19.09 10.97
CA PHE A 340 -8.37 20.55 11.18
C PHE A 340 -9.04 20.96 12.48
N GLU A 341 -10.13 20.32 12.88
CA GLU A 341 -10.77 20.55 14.20
C GLU A 341 -9.80 20.21 15.34
N ALA A 342 -9.10 19.08 15.27
CA ALA A 342 -8.11 18.71 16.27
C ALA A 342 -6.96 19.72 16.32
N ALA A 343 -6.47 20.18 15.17
CA ALA A 343 -5.44 21.19 15.07
C ALA A 343 -5.87 22.55 15.65
N ALA A 344 -7.16 22.92 15.56
CA ALA A 344 -7.71 24.11 16.18
C ALA A 344 -7.77 24.05 17.71
N GLY A 345 -7.74 22.85 18.28
CA GLY A 345 -7.67 22.59 19.72
C GLY A 345 -6.24 22.41 20.28
N ARG A 346 -5.21 22.58 19.46
CA ARG A 346 -3.79 22.41 19.78
C ARG A 346 -3.28 23.38 20.87
#